data_d123fc2ed4bd13855c5bfab50bb6dc10
#
_entry.id   d123fc2ed4bd13855c5bfab50bb6dc10
#
_cell.length_a   1.000
_cell.length_b   1.000
_cell.length_c   1.000
_cell.angle_alpha   90.00
_cell.angle_beta   90.00
_cell.angle_gamma   90.00
#
_symmetry.space_group_name_H-M   'P 1'
#
loop_
_entity.id
_entity.type
_entity.pdbx_description
1 polymer ?
#
loop_
_entity_poly.entity_id
_entity_poly.type
_entity_poly.pdbx_seq_one_letter_code
_entity_poly.pdbx_strand_id
1 'polypeptide(L)'
;MNKSRYVFFILACLFGLYVQAQNRTVKGRVLSAEDKEPLIGATVKIPGTSIGVVTDIDGNFSLEVPDKDKTLVIEFLGMSTLTAKIPANGVLNVSLHPNTQRLDEVVVTGYGNFSKSSFTGSANTLRGDLLKNVPEIGRASCRE
;
A
#
# COMPACT_ATOMS: atom_id res chain seq x y z
N MET A 1 29.99 53.90 18.08
CA MET A 1 29.61 52.46 17.98
C MET A 1 28.09 52.42 18.09
N ASN A 2 27.41 52.01 17.02
CA ASN A 2 25.97 52.27 16.82
C ASN A 2 25.09 51.28 17.56
N LYS A 3 24.70 51.58 18.79
CA LYS A 3 23.72 50.79 19.59
C LYS A 3 22.42 50.51 18.80
N SER A 4 22.03 51.39 17.90
CA SER A 4 20.89 51.26 17.01
C SER A 4 21.01 50.06 16.06
N ARG A 5 22.22 49.71 15.57
CA ARG A 5 22.44 48.55 14.70
C ARG A 5 22.23 47.22 15.42
N TYR A 6 22.63 47.12 16.66
CA TYR A 6 22.41 45.92 17.49
C TYR A 6 20.95 45.70 17.84
N VAL A 7 20.21 46.79 18.11
CA VAL A 7 18.76 46.73 18.35
C VAL A 7 18.04 46.21 17.10
N PHE A 8 18.47 46.64 15.91
CA PHE A 8 17.90 46.17 14.65
C PHE A 8 18.18 44.66 14.40
N PHE A 9 19.39 44.19 14.74
CA PHE A 9 19.73 42.78 14.65
C PHE A 9 18.94 41.91 15.65
N ILE A 10 18.78 42.38 16.87
CA ILE A 10 17.99 41.66 17.89
C ILE A 10 16.51 41.61 17.47
N LEU A 11 15.96 42.70 16.94
CA LEU A 11 14.59 42.74 16.44
C LEU A 11 14.38 41.82 15.23
N ALA A 12 15.34 41.77 14.31
CA ALA A 12 15.32 40.86 13.15
C ALA A 12 15.41 39.39 13.57
N CYS A 13 16.22 39.08 14.62
CA CYS A 13 16.35 37.71 15.17
C CYS A 13 15.06 37.26 15.85
N LEU A 14 14.37 38.16 16.57
CA LEU A 14 13.07 37.89 17.19
C LEU A 14 11.96 37.66 16.18
N PHE A 15 12.00 38.32 15.01
CA PHE A 15 11.03 38.11 13.93
C PHE A 15 11.19 36.75 13.21
N GLY A 16 12.39 36.19 13.24
CA GLY A 16 12.68 34.87 12.62
C GLY A 16 12.11 33.65 13.36
N LEU A 17 11.66 33.81 14.62
CA LEU A 17 11.18 32.70 15.45
C LEU A 17 9.69 32.36 15.26
N TYR A 18 8.95 33.13 14.48
CA TYR A 18 7.52 32.91 14.25
C TYR A 18 7.20 32.05 13.01
N VAL A 19 8.17 31.30 12.47
CA VAL A 19 7.88 30.32 11.43
C VAL A 19 7.22 29.10 12.09
N GLN A 20 5.92 29.22 12.33
CA GLN A 20 5.10 28.09 12.75
C GLN A 20 4.87 27.20 11.50
N ALA A 21 5.33 25.96 11.57
CA ALA A 21 4.92 24.95 10.60
C ALA A 21 3.41 24.74 10.77
N GLN A 22 2.61 25.24 9.84
CA GLN A 22 1.18 24.99 9.82
C GLN A 22 0.95 23.53 9.44
N ASN A 23 0.46 22.75 10.40
CA ASN A 23 -0.02 21.41 10.15
C ASN A 23 -1.53 21.48 9.89
N ARG A 24 -1.98 20.71 8.90
CA ARG A 24 -3.41 20.53 8.65
C ARG A 24 -3.81 19.11 8.94
N THR A 25 -5.00 18.92 9.50
CA THR A 25 -5.55 17.59 9.72
C THR A 25 -6.29 17.13 8.46
N VAL A 26 -5.88 16.00 7.93
CA VAL A 26 -6.56 15.32 6.83
C VAL A 26 -7.35 14.16 7.42
N LYS A 27 -8.64 14.11 7.14
CA LYS A 27 -9.53 13.02 7.54
C LYS A 27 -10.06 12.33 6.30
N GLY A 28 -10.42 11.06 6.44
CA GLY A 28 -10.99 10.35 5.32
C GLY A 28 -11.39 8.93 5.64
N ARG A 29 -11.85 8.23 4.62
CA ARG A 29 -12.27 6.84 4.72
C ARG A 29 -11.65 6.02 3.60
N VAL A 30 -11.20 4.81 3.94
CA VAL A 30 -10.62 3.85 3.00
C VAL A 30 -11.60 2.69 2.84
N LEU A 31 -12.01 2.42 1.60
CA LEU A 31 -12.95 1.36 1.24
C LEU A 31 -12.32 0.38 0.25
N SER A 32 -12.85 -0.83 0.19
CA SER A 32 -12.62 -1.75 -0.94
C SER A 32 -13.37 -1.25 -2.18
N ALA A 33 -12.77 -1.35 -3.34
CA ALA A 33 -13.43 -0.96 -4.59
C ALA A 33 -14.47 -1.98 -5.04
N GLU A 34 -14.34 -3.25 -4.66
CA GLU A 34 -15.25 -4.33 -5.03
C GLU A 34 -16.50 -4.32 -4.15
N ASP A 35 -16.32 -4.46 -2.84
CA ASP A 35 -17.40 -4.70 -1.90
C ASP A 35 -17.93 -3.42 -1.25
N LYS A 36 -17.22 -2.29 -1.41
CA LYS A 36 -17.50 -1.03 -0.69
C LYS A 36 -17.36 -1.16 0.83
N GLU A 37 -16.75 -2.24 1.29
CA GLU A 37 -16.52 -2.46 2.71
C GLU A 37 -15.35 -1.60 3.24
N PRO A 38 -15.41 -1.18 4.52
CA PRO A 38 -14.32 -0.43 5.13
C PRO A 38 -13.08 -1.31 5.30
N LEU A 39 -11.93 -0.79 4.90
CA LEU A 39 -10.66 -1.48 5.07
C LEU A 39 -10.06 -1.15 6.44
N ILE A 40 -10.18 -2.09 7.36
CA ILE A 40 -9.66 -2.01 8.73
C ILE A 40 -8.15 -2.30 8.71
N GLY A 41 -7.37 -1.44 9.33
CA GLY A 41 -5.92 -1.66 9.40
C GLY A 41 -5.14 -1.24 8.14
N ALA A 42 -5.75 -0.49 7.23
CA ALA A 42 -5.03 0.10 6.11
C ALA A 42 -4.07 1.19 6.59
N THR A 43 -2.87 1.19 6.07
CA THR A 43 -1.83 2.17 6.42
C THR A 43 -1.90 3.37 5.49
N VAL A 44 -2.06 4.56 6.08
CA VAL A 44 -2.02 5.85 5.37
C VAL A 44 -0.77 6.59 5.79
N LYS A 45 0.15 6.85 4.87
CA LYS A 45 1.44 7.48 5.16
C LYS A 45 1.78 8.61 4.19
N ILE A 46 2.64 9.51 4.62
CA ILE A 46 3.21 10.56 3.78
C ILE A 46 4.49 10.00 3.13
N PRO A 47 4.62 10.03 1.80
CA PRO A 47 5.80 9.51 1.11
C PRO A 47 7.07 10.25 1.57
N GLY A 48 8.14 9.48 1.82
CA GLY A 48 9.43 10.05 2.25
C GLY A 48 9.51 10.47 3.72
N THR A 49 8.49 10.21 4.53
CA THR A 49 8.47 10.48 5.96
C THR A 49 8.07 9.25 6.77
N SER A 50 8.29 9.30 8.08
CA SER A 50 7.81 8.27 9.01
C SER A 50 6.41 8.59 9.56
N ILE A 51 5.74 9.60 9.03
CA ILE A 51 4.43 10.04 9.49
C ILE A 51 3.36 9.19 8.81
N GLY A 52 2.58 8.46 9.59
CA GLY A 52 1.48 7.62 9.10
C GLY A 52 0.51 7.24 10.19
N VAL A 53 -0.65 6.77 9.79
CA VAL A 53 -1.73 6.30 10.67
C VAL A 53 -2.38 5.06 10.06
N VAL A 54 -3.03 4.29 10.89
CA VAL A 54 -3.78 3.09 10.51
C VAL A 54 -5.28 3.40 10.59
N THR A 55 -6.08 2.86 9.67
CA THR A 55 -7.54 3.03 9.68
C THR A 55 -8.20 2.24 10.80
N ASP A 56 -9.29 2.80 11.32
CA ASP A 56 -10.12 2.19 12.35
C ASP A 56 -11.08 1.10 11.80
N ILE A 57 -11.98 0.60 12.65
CA ILE A 57 -12.97 -0.44 12.30
C ILE A 57 -13.97 0.00 11.22
N ASP A 58 -14.21 1.29 11.09
CA ASP A 58 -15.07 1.88 10.06
C ASP A 58 -14.29 2.32 8.81
N GLY A 59 -12.96 2.03 8.77
CA GLY A 59 -12.07 2.44 7.71
C GLY A 59 -11.70 3.93 7.73
N ASN A 60 -12.01 4.66 8.80
CA ASN A 60 -11.69 6.08 8.91
C ASN A 60 -10.25 6.29 9.37
N PHE A 61 -9.67 7.40 8.96
CA PHE A 61 -8.36 7.85 9.42
C PHE A 61 -8.35 9.35 9.67
N SER A 62 -7.43 9.79 10.54
CA SER A 62 -7.15 11.20 10.81
C SER A 62 -5.64 11.36 10.94
N LEU A 63 -5.03 12.12 10.03
CA LEU A 63 -3.59 12.32 9.93
C LEU A 63 -3.26 13.80 9.90
N GLU A 64 -2.29 14.21 10.73
CA GLU A 64 -1.74 15.55 10.68
C GLU A 64 -0.65 15.60 9.61
N VAL A 65 -0.83 16.49 8.64
CA VAL A 65 0.05 16.62 7.48
C VAL A 65 0.62 18.03 7.44
N PRO A 66 1.94 18.20 7.28
CA PRO A 66 2.53 19.50 6.99
C PRO A 66 1.99 20.06 5.68
N ASP A 67 1.79 21.38 5.60
CA ASP A 67 1.26 22.03 4.38
C ASP A 67 2.11 21.82 3.12
N LYS A 68 3.36 21.44 3.30
CA LYS A 68 4.29 21.10 2.20
C LYS A 68 3.89 19.84 1.45
N ASP A 69 3.28 18.89 2.16
CA ASP A 69 2.96 17.58 1.62
C ASP A 69 1.53 17.57 1.05
N LYS A 70 1.45 17.27 -0.23
CA LYS A 70 0.19 17.28 -0.99
C LYS A 70 -0.30 15.89 -1.38
N THR A 71 0.42 14.85 -0.94
CA THR A 71 0.19 13.48 -1.40
C THR A 71 0.21 12.52 -0.22
N LEU A 72 -0.68 11.53 -0.24
CA LEU A 72 -0.70 10.41 0.69
C LEU A 72 -0.55 9.10 -0.07
N VAL A 73 0.10 8.14 0.55
CA VAL A 73 0.20 6.76 0.07
C VAL A 73 -0.62 5.88 0.99
N ILE A 74 -1.53 5.13 0.42
CA ILE A 74 -2.41 4.21 1.13
C ILE A 74 -2.05 2.79 0.72
N GLU A 75 -1.77 1.95 1.71
CA GLU A 75 -1.35 0.56 1.54
C GLU A 75 -2.20 -0.36 2.40
N PHE A 76 -2.60 -1.49 1.84
CA PHE A 76 -3.30 -2.54 2.57
C PHE A 76 -2.88 -3.90 2.01
N LEU A 77 -2.81 -4.90 2.90
CA LEU A 77 -2.39 -6.26 2.52
C LEU A 77 -3.35 -6.85 1.48
N GLY A 78 -2.80 -7.31 0.35
CA GLY A 78 -3.60 -7.88 -0.75
C GLY A 78 -4.25 -6.86 -1.67
N MET A 79 -4.07 -5.55 -1.42
CA MET A 79 -4.58 -4.47 -2.27
C MET A 79 -3.45 -3.75 -3.00
N SER A 80 -3.79 -3.10 -4.10
CA SER A 80 -2.85 -2.24 -4.83
C SER A 80 -2.58 -0.96 -4.05
N THR A 81 -1.32 -0.57 -3.92
CA THR A 81 -0.93 0.70 -3.31
C THR A 81 -1.51 1.87 -4.10
N LEU A 82 -2.18 2.79 -3.42
CA LEU A 82 -2.76 3.97 -4.02
C LEU A 82 -2.05 5.25 -3.54
N THR A 83 -1.66 6.08 -4.49
CA THR A 83 -1.13 7.41 -4.22
C THR A 83 -2.21 8.43 -4.54
N ALA A 84 -2.70 9.16 -3.52
CA ALA A 84 -3.76 10.14 -3.64
C ALA A 84 -3.28 11.55 -3.28
N LYS A 85 -3.75 12.55 -4.04
CA LYS A 85 -3.51 13.96 -3.70
C LYS A 85 -4.48 14.40 -2.61
N ILE A 86 -3.98 15.16 -1.64
CA ILE A 86 -4.78 15.71 -0.57
C ILE A 86 -5.62 16.87 -1.10
N PRO A 87 -6.95 16.80 -1.03
CA PRO A 87 -7.80 17.90 -1.45
C PRO A 87 -7.74 19.08 -0.46
N ALA A 88 -8.07 20.27 -0.94
CA ALA A 88 -8.00 21.49 -0.14
C ALA A 88 -8.97 21.47 1.08
N ASN A 89 -10.08 20.74 0.98
CA ASN A 89 -11.05 20.58 2.07
C ASN A 89 -10.58 19.63 3.19
N GLY A 90 -9.43 18.97 3.04
CA GLY A 90 -8.89 18.06 4.04
C GLY A 90 -9.66 16.74 4.22
N VAL A 91 -10.64 16.43 3.34
CA VAL A 91 -11.40 15.18 3.40
C VAL A 91 -11.03 14.31 2.20
N LEU A 92 -10.49 13.12 2.44
CA LEU A 92 -10.01 12.20 1.41
C LEU A 92 -10.68 10.82 1.53
N ASN A 93 -11.64 10.54 0.67
CA ASN A 93 -12.25 9.21 0.56
C ASN A 93 -11.62 8.47 -0.62
N VAL A 94 -11.11 7.25 -0.36
CA VAL A 94 -10.40 6.44 -1.35
C VAL A 94 -10.94 5.02 -1.38
N SER A 95 -10.84 4.40 -2.57
CA SER A 95 -11.15 2.98 -2.75
C SER A 95 -9.91 2.27 -3.29
N LEU A 96 -9.51 1.18 -2.64
CA LEU A 96 -8.41 0.33 -3.05
C LEU A 96 -8.92 -0.84 -3.89
N HIS A 97 -8.22 -1.15 -4.95
CA HIS A 97 -8.46 -2.34 -5.77
C HIS A 97 -7.62 -3.51 -5.27
N PRO A 98 -8.14 -4.74 -5.30
CA PRO A 98 -7.34 -5.91 -4.97
C PRO A 98 -6.15 -6.02 -5.93
N ASN A 99 -5.03 -6.42 -5.38
CA ASN A 99 -3.83 -6.68 -6.15
C ASN A 99 -3.94 -8.06 -6.80
N THR A 100 -4.58 -8.14 -7.98
CA THR A 100 -4.69 -9.35 -8.79
C THR A 100 -3.41 -9.65 -9.57
N GLN A 101 -2.24 -9.25 -9.07
CA GLN A 101 -1.00 -9.72 -9.67
C GLN A 101 -1.02 -11.25 -9.59
N ARG A 102 -1.20 -11.88 -10.75
CA ARG A 102 -0.96 -13.32 -10.91
C ARG A 102 0.42 -13.59 -10.34
N LEU A 103 0.46 -14.37 -9.26
CA LEU A 103 1.71 -14.95 -8.81
C LEU A 103 2.18 -15.81 -9.98
N ASP A 104 3.21 -15.38 -10.67
CA ASP A 104 3.92 -16.25 -11.60
C ASP A 104 4.35 -17.48 -10.79
N GLU A 105 3.82 -18.63 -11.17
CA GLU A 105 4.08 -19.90 -10.49
C GLU A 105 5.59 -20.15 -10.55
N VAL A 106 6.24 -19.92 -9.42
CA VAL A 106 7.69 -20.14 -9.29
C VAL A 106 7.89 -21.65 -9.14
N VAL A 107 8.42 -22.27 -10.18
CA VAL A 107 8.87 -23.68 -10.09
C VAL A 107 10.16 -23.70 -9.29
N VAL A 108 10.08 -24.16 -8.05
CA VAL A 108 11.25 -24.38 -7.20
C VAL A 108 11.95 -25.65 -7.65
N THR A 109 12.96 -25.52 -8.49
CA THR A 109 13.91 -26.59 -8.74
C THR A 109 15.03 -26.48 -7.70
N GLY A 110 15.51 -27.59 -7.15
CA GLY A 110 16.45 -27.62 -6.00
C GLY A 110 17.79 -26.89 -6.18
N TYR A 111 17.97 -26.13 -7.26
CA TYR A 111 19.17 -25.34 -7.59
C TYR A 111 18.86 -23.88 -8.02
N GLY A 112 17.74 -23.29 -7.60
CA GLY A 112 17.43 -21.89 -7.88
C GLY A 112 15.98 -21.68 -8.28
N ASN A 113 15.53 -20.44 -8.10
CA ASN A 113 14.19 -20.01 -8.51
C ASN A 113 14.24 -19.53 -9.96
N PHE A 114 13.63 -20.28 -10.87
CA PHE A 114 13.45 -19.88 -12.26
C PHE A 114 12.01 -19.53 -12.53
N SER A 115 11.76 -18.43 -13.23
CA SER A 115 10.45 -18.10 -13.78
C SER A 115 10.05 -19.15 -14.83
N LYS A 116 8.76 -19.52 -14.87
CA LYS A 116 8.23 -20.50 -15.82
C LYS A 116 8.50 -20.15 -17.29
N SER A 117 8.66 -18.86 -17.59
CA SER A 117 9.01 -18.34 -18.91
C SER A 117 10.45 -18.59 -19.34
N SER A 118 11.35 -18.83 -18.39
CA SER A 118 12.78 -19.07 -18.65
C SER A 118 13.19 -20.54 -18.47
N PHE A 119 12.24 -21.41 -18.10
CA PHE A 119 12.52 -22.83 -17.92
C PHE A 119 12.44 -23.58 -19.26
N THR A 120 13.58 -24.01 -19.78
CA THR A 120 13.69 -24.80 -21.02
C THR A 120 13.53 -26.30 -20.84
N GLY A 121 13.25 -26.77 -19.59
CA GLY A 121 12.97 -28.15 -19.29
C GLY A 121 11.52 -28.52 -19.64
N SER A 122 11.29 -29.81 -19.91
CA SER A 122 9.96 -30.37 -20.23
C SER A 122 9.09 -30.42 -18.97
N ALA A 123 8.41 -29.33 -18.64
CA ALA A 123 7.39 -29.30 -17.60
C ALA A 123 6.01 -29.39 -18.27
N ASN A 124 5.36 -30.55 -18.24
CA ASN A 124 3.98 -30.72 -18.70
C ASN A 124 3.01 -30.40 -17.56
N THR A 125 2.29 -29.29 -17.69
CA THR A 125 1.17 -28.96 -16.81
C THR A 125 -0.09 -29.63 -17.37
N LEU A 126 -0.53 -30.70 -16.75
CA LEU A 126 -1.82 -31.33 -17.07
C LEU A 126 -2.94 -30.49 -16.45
N ARG A 127 -3.80 -29.93 -17.28
CA ARG A 127 -5.05 -29.32 -16.83
C ARG A 127 -5.96 -30.42 -16.28
N GLY A 128 -6.57 -30.19 -15.11
CA GLY A 128 -7.45 -31.14 -14.44
C GLY A 128 -8.64 -31.62 -15.29
N ASP A 129 -9.01 -30.87 -16.32
CA ASP A 129 -10.10 -31.22 -17.26
C ASP A 129 -9.79 -32.47 -18.10
N LEU A 130 -8.50 -32.75 -18.35
CA LEU A 130 -8.06 -33.93 -19.10
C LEU A 130 -8.08 -35.21 -18.27
N LEU A 131 -8.17 -35.11 -16.96
CA LEU A 131 -8.19 -36.23 -16.04
C LEU A 131 -9.62 -36.79 -15.79
N LYS A 132 -10.67 -36.04 -16.20
CA LYS A 132 -12.06 -36.50 -16.06
C LYS A 132 -12.46 -37.66 -16.95
N ASN A 133 -11.70 -37.89 -18.00
CA ASN A 133 -11.98 -38.96 -18.98
C ASN A 133 -11.01 -40.13 -18.95
N VAL A 134 -10.23 -40.29 -17.90
CA VAL A 134 -9.41 -41.49 -17.72
C VAL A 134 -10.33 -42.59 -17.15
N PRO A 135 -10.63 -43.67 -17.94
CA PRO A 135 -11.39 -44.77 -17.40
C PRO A 135 -10.60 -45.39 -16.22
N GLU A 136 -11.28 -45.62 -15.10
CA GLU A 136 -10.71 -46.31 -13.96
C GLU A 136 -10.20 -47.68 -14.42
N ILE A 137 -8.90 -47.74 -14.64
CA ILE A 137 -8.24 -49.05 -14.90
C ILE A 137 -8.16 -49.76 -13.55
N GLY A 138 -9.12 -50.64 -13.39
CA GLY A 138 -9.16 -51.77 -12.51
C GLY A 138 -8.36 -51.71 -11.21
N ARG A 139 -9.06 -51.57 -10.09
CA ARG A 139 -8.58 -52.10 -8.81
C ARG A 139 -8.33 -53.58 -9.02
N ALA A 140 -7.08 -53.97 -9.26
CA ALA A 140 -6.68 -55.32 -9.14
C ALA A 140 -6.90 -55.76 -7.68
N SER A 141 -7.93 -56.52 -7.46
CA SER A 141 -8.18 -57.25 -6.23
C SER A 141 -7.03 -58.20 -6.02
N CYS A 142 -6.09 -57.89 -5.16
CA CYS A 142 -5.26 -58.89 -4.52
C CYS A 142 -6.08 -59.51 -3.39
N ARG A 143 -6.68 -60.67 -3.69
CA ARG A 143 -7.24 -61.56 -2.72
C ARG A 143 -6.27 -62.76 -2.68
N GLU A 144 -5.50 -62.86 -1.62
CA GLU A 144 -5.13 -64.03 -0.84
C GLU A 144 -4.23 -63.61 0.31
#